data_fd55a94a08008a2f4c576c5cf1a75027
#
_entry.id   fd55a94a08008a2f4c576c5cf1a75027
#
_cell.length_a   1.000
_cell.length_b   1.000
_cell.length_c   1.000
_cell.angle_alpha   90.00
_cell.angle_beta   90.00
_cell.angle_gamma   90.00
#
_symmetry.space_group_name_H-M   'P 1'
#
loop_
_entity.id
_entity.type
_entity.pdbx_description
1 polymer ?
#
loop_
_entity_poly.entity_id
_entity_poly.type
_entity_poly.pdbx_seq_one_letter_code
_entity_poly.pdbx_strand_id
1 'polypeptide(L)'
;MGNNYELRTKNYELFQKVCEAVRANHSVLVLGEAGMGVADFAQSLYEELLGDFQAALATYKGSVKKFFTAVAFQLDIPTTETQYNKNGDPTGERNLTVDAIKEEIAANCSDGTLLILPEAKRLTTSIRYWLEDLMANGVVVVCFAAANPGRDIFLEMLEVELELPSDRHIREVMEAEAKKAGLNLNSSRLAALQPLAGRNPMLARKVIRNEKLGLNKQAKPEHTQYVVVMPVIIAMLFSFAVVRFVGLGTGNKGLYITGGVCLVAGMALQQLEYMRVARKRLGA
;
A
#
# COMPACT_ATOMS: atom_id res chain seq x y z
N MET A 1 -26.81 -8.37 -0.45
CA MET A 1 -26.24 -8.29 0.91
C MET A 1 -25.39 -9.49 1.32
N GLY A 2 -25.06 -10.45 0.44
CA GLY A 2 -24.43 -11.73 0.78
C GLY A 2 -22.91 -11.88 0.52
N ASN A 3 -22.23 -10.98 -0.18
CA ASN A 3 -20.90 -11.24 -0.74
C ASN A 3 -19.72 -10.54 -0.06
N ASN A 4 -19.95 -9.87 1.06
CA ASN A 4 -18.86 -9.24 1.84
C ASN A 4 -18.26 -10.17 2.91
N TYR A 5 -18.78 -11.39 3.10
CA TYR A 5 -18.43 -12.22 4.25
C TYR A 5 -17.08 -12.95 4.15
N GLU A 6 -16.64 -13.40 2.96
CA GLU A 6 -15.35 -14.12 2.86
C GLU A 6 -14.12 -13.19 2.86
N LEU A 7 -14.24 -12.01 2.27
CA LEU A 7 -13.24 -10.95 2.46
C LEU A 7 -13.24 -10.41 3.89
N ARG A 8 -14.42 -10.41 4.54
CA ARG A 8 -14.55 -10.00 5.93
C ARG A 8 -13.88 -10.95 6.90
N THR A 9 -13.84 -12.26 6.70
CA THR A 9 -13.29 -13.18 7.71
C THR A 9 -11.77 -13.12 7.79
N LYS A 10 -11.04 -13.16 6.67
CA LYS A 10 -9.57 -13.10 6.70
C LYS A 10 -9.03 -11.70 6.94
N ASN A 11 -9.59 -10.69 6.28
CA ASN A 11 -9.24 -9.29 6.54
C ASN A 11 -9.86 -8.78 7.85
N TYR A 12 -10.83 -9.47 8.45
CA TYR A 12 -11.36 -9.12 9.77
C TYR A 12 -10.38 -9.43 10.90
N GLU A 13 -9.72 -10.57 10.89
CA GLU A 13 -8.65 -10.87 11.85
C GLU A 13 -7.49 -9.87 11.73
N LEU A 14 -7.15 -9.50 10.48
CA LEU A 14 -6.15 -8.49 10.21
C LEU A 14 -6.59 -7.10 10.70
N PHE A 15 -7.85 -6.75 10.48
CA PHE A 15 -8.46 -5.51 10.96
C PHE A 15 -8.41 -5.43 12.48
N GLN A 16 -8.75 -6.51 13.19
CA GLN A 16 -8.64 -6.56 14.66
C GLN A 16 -7.20 -6.39 15.14
N LYS A 17 -6.23 -7.04 14.48
CA LYS A 17 -4.80 -6.86 14.81
C LYS A 17 -4.33 -5.42 14.61
N VAL A 18 -4.80 -4.74 13.56
CA VAL A 18 -4.50 -3.32 13.35
C VAL A 18 -5.13 -2.47 14.45
N CYS A 19 -6.39 -2.73 14.82
CA CYS A 19 -7.04 -2.02 15.93
C CYS A 19 -6.29 -2.25 17.26
N GLU A 20 -5.89 -3.47 17.56
CA GLU A 20 -5.11 -3.81 18.76
C GLU A 20 -3.75 -3.10 18.77
N ALA A 21 -3.03 -3.08 17.64
CA ALA A 21 -1.76 -2.37 17.52
C ALA A 21 -1.93 -0.86 17.76
N VAL A 22 -2.96 -0.25 17.16
CA VAL A 22 -3.28 1.18 17.36
C VAL A 22 -3.64 1.47 18.81
N ARG A 23 -4.48 0.63 19.47
CA ARG A 23 -4.82 0.76 20.89
C ARG A 23 -3.60 0.58 21.81
N ALA A 24 -2.59 -0.14 21.35
CA ALA A 24 -1.30 -0.27 22.03
C ALA A 24 -0.30 0.87 21.70
N ASN A 25 -0.78 1.98 21.10
CA ASN A 25 0.00 3.14 20.67
C ASN A 25 1.10 2.83 19.65
N HIS A 26 0.89 1.83 18.79
CA HIS A 26 1.80 1.54 17.70
C HIS A 26 1.29 2.12 16.37
N SER A 27 2.15 2.85 15.67
CA SER A 27 1.90 3.27 14.30
C SER A 27 2.00 2.10 13.33
N VAL A 28 1.11 2.04 12.33
CA VAL A 28 0.95 0.88 11.44
C VAL A 28 1.01 1.29 9.97
N LEU A 29 1.77 0.55 9.18
CA LEU A 29 1.77 0.63 7.72
C LEU A 29 0.99 -0.56 7.15
N VAL A 30 -0.18 -0.30 6.61
CA VAL A 30 -1.02 -1.31 5.96
C VAL A 30 -0.67 -1.37 4.47
N LEU A 31 -0.18 -2.51 4.02
CA LEU A 31 0.17 -2.75 2.63
C LEU A 31 -1.00 -3.37 1.88
N GLY A 32 -1.38 -2.75 0.76
CA GLY A 32 -2.44 -3.24 -0.11
C GLY A 32 -2.45 -2.55 -1.46
N GLU A 33 -2.65 -3.31 -2.53
CA GLU A 33 -2.73 -2.74 -3.87
C GLU A 33 -3.97 -1.86 -4.04
N ALA A 34 -3.87 -0.87 -4.94
CA ALA A 34 -5.01 -0.04 -5.32
C ALA A 34 -6.16 -0.91 -5.87
N GLY A 35 -7.36 -0.70 -5.34
CA GLY A 35 -8.54 -1.48 -5.74
C GLY A 35 -8.85 -2.68 -4.86
N MET A 36 -8.05 -2.96 -3.84
CA MET A 36 -8.29 -4.03 -2.84
C MET A 36 -9.19 -3.59 -1.68
N GLY A 37 -9.84 -2.44 -1.76
CA GLY A 37 -10.70 -1.95 -0.68
C GLY A 37 -9.95 -1.20 0.42
N VAL A 38 -8.74 -0.71 0.14
CA VAL A 38 -7.91 0.07 1.09
C VAL A 38 -8.67 1.27 1.67
N ALA A 39 -9.43 1.99 0.84
CA ALA A 39 -10.21 3.13 1.30
C ALA A 39 -11.35 2.72 2.25
N ASP A 40 -12.03 1.62 1.94
CA ASP A 40 -13.11 1.08 2.79
C ASP A 40 -12.54 0.57 4.13
N PHE A 41 -11.36 -0.07 4.09
CA PHE A 41 -10.66 -0.50 5.30
C PHE A 41 -10.26 0.70 6.17
N ALA A 42 -9.69 1.74 5.57
CA ALA A 42 -9.31 2.97 6.29
C ALA A 42 -10.51 3.68 6.90
N GLN A 43 -11.65 3.72 6.20
CA GLN A 43 -12.89 4.29 6.69
C GLN A 43 -13.46 3.48 7.86
N SER A 44 -13.48 2.13 7.74
CA SER A 44 -13.95 1.26 8.82
C SER A 44 -13.05 1.36 10.06
N LEU A 45 -11.73 1.51 9.87
CA LEU A 45 -10.78 1.70 10.96
C LEU A 45 -11.02 3.03 11.68
N TYR A 46 -11.27 4.09 10.92
CA TYR A 46 -11.61 5.40 11.47
C TYR A 46 -12.90 5.32 12.32
N GLU A 47 -13.96 4.71 11.80
CA GLU A 47 -15.25 4.57 12.49
C GLU A 47 -15.13 3.73 13.77
N GLU A 48 -14.36 2.65 13.76
CA GLU A 48 -14.15 1.76 14.91
C GLU A 48 -13.37 2.45 16.05
N LEU A 49 -12.39 3.30 15.71
CA LEU A 49 -11.48 3.90 16.68
C LEU A 49 -11.88 5.31 17.13
N LEU A 50 -12.95 5.89 16.57
CA LEU A 50 -13.46 7.20 16.98
C LEU A 50 -13.83 7.30 18.47
N GLY A 51 -14.18 6.18 19.09
CA GLY A 51 -14.50 6.14 20.53
C GLY A 51 -13.28 6.10 21.44
N ASP A 52 -12.15 5.65 20.91
CA ASP A 52 -10.91 5.42 21.66
C ASP A 52 -9.91 6.59 21.45
N PHE A 53 -9.97 7.26 20.30
CA PHE A 53 -9.01 8.29 19.88
C PHE A 53 -9.70 9.53 19.33
N GLN A 54 -9.05 10.68 19.48
CA GLN A 54 -9.33 11.85 18.67
C GLN A 54 -8.74 11.61 17.27
N ALA A 55 -9.57 11.22 16.30
CA ALA A 55 -9.09 10.67 15.04
C ALA A 55 -9.32 11.60 13.85
N ALA A 56 -8.36 11.62 12.89
CA ALA A 56 -8.53 12.27 11.61
C ALA A 56 -8.18 11.31 10.45
N LEU A 57 -9.09 11.24 9.46
CA LEU A 57 -8.90 10.51 8.22
C LEU A 57 -8.65 11.50 7.09
N ALA A 58 -7.42 11.60 6.61
CA ALA A 58 -7.03 12.60 5.63
C ALA A 58 -6.23 12.02 4.46
N THR A 59 -6.54 12.48 3.26
CA THR A 59 -5.80 12.12 2.04
C THR A 59 -5.14 13.35 1.44
N TYR A 60 -3.82 13.29 1.24
CA TYR A 60 -3.10 14.35 0.55
C TYR A 60 -3.37 14.29 -0.96
N LYS A 61 -4.00 15.34 -1.50
CA LYS A 61 -4.38 15.47 -2.92
C LYS A 61 -3.61 16.58 -3.66
N GLY A 62 -2.39 16.89 -3.22
CA GLY A 62 -1.52 17.88 -3.86
C GLY A 62 -1.59 19.30 -3.28
N SER A 63 -2.55 19.62 -2.42
CA SER A 63 -2.64 20.90 -1.72
C SER A 63 -2.32 20.73 -0.23
N VAL A 64 -1.19 21.28 0.19
CA VAL A 64 -0.73 21.24 1.57
C VAL A 64 -1.73 21.95 2.50
N LYS A 65 -2.20 23.15 2.12
CA LYS A 65 -3.17 23.90 2.91
C LYS A 65 -4.46 23.10 3.13
N LYS A 66 -5.04 22.54 2.07
CA LYS A 66 -6.28 21.75 2.18
C LYS A 66 -6.10 20.51 3.05
N PHE A 67 -4.93 19.87 2.99
CA PHE A 67 -4.62 18.72 3.81
C PHE A 67 -4.60 19.06 5.29
N PHE A 68 -3.81 20.06 5.70
CA PHE A 68 -3.71 20.47 7.11
C PHE A 68 -5.02 21.07 7.64
N THR A 69 -5.75 21.86 6.82
CA THR A 69 -7.08 22.35 7.22
C THR A 69 -8.07 21.20 7.45
N ALA A 70 -8.02 20.13 6.61
CA ALA A 70 -8.90 18.97 6.78
C ALA A 70 -8.55 18.14 8.02
N VAL A 71 -7.26 18.02 8.35
CA VAL A 71 -6.80 17.37 9.59
C VAL A 71 -7.24 18.19 10.81
N ALA A 72 -6.93 19.49 10.82
CA ALA A 72 -7.28 20.38 11.93
C ALA A 72 -8.79 20.39 12.19
N PHE A 73 -9.61 20.46 11.14
CA PHE A 73 -11.07 20.43 11.24
C PHE A 73 -11.61 19.17 11.91
N GLN A 74 -11.05 17.98 11.57
CA GLN A 74 -11.48 16.71 12.16
C GLN A 74 -11.00 16.54 13.61
N LEU A 75 -9.95 17.25 13.99
CA LEU A 75 -9.40 17.26 15.35
C LEU A 75 -9.93 18.44 16.20
N ASP A 76 -10.95 19.15 15.72
CA ASP A 76 -11.53 20.34 16.37
C ASP A 76 -10.48 21.43 16.71
N ILE A 77 -9.43 21.55 15.86
CA ILE A 77 -8.38 22.54 16.02
C ILE A 77 -8.72 23.79 15.19
N PRO A 78 -8.61 25.00 15.77
CA PRO A 78 -8.91 26.24 15.07
C PRO A 78 -8.02 26.46 13.84
N THR A 79 -8.62 26.86 12.72
CA THR A 79 -7.90 27.22 11.48
C THR A 79 -7.97 28.71 11.17
N THR A 80 -8.61 29.48 12.08
CA THR A 80 -8.74 30.94 12.02
C THR A 80 -8.29 31.57 13.33
N GLU A 81 -7.78 32.78 13.27
CA GLU A 81 -7.44 33.61 14.40
C GLU A 81 -8.29 34.88 14.39
N THR A 82 -8.74 35.36 15.57
CA THR A 82 -9.44 36.60 15.70
C THR A 82 -8.47 37.79 15.62
N GLN A 83 -8.71 38.71 14.70
CA GLN A 83 -7.95 39.94 14.60
C GLN A 83 -8.53 41.00 15.53
N TYR A 84 -7.64 41.73 16.23
CA TYR A 84 -8.00 42.81 17.11
C TYR A 84 -7.47 44.15 16.57
N ASN A 85 -8.24 45.20 16.76
CA ASN A 85 -7.78 46.56 16.49
C ASN A 85 -6.83 47.05 17.60
N LYS A 86 -6.28 48.28 17.43
CA LYS A 86 -5.38 48.89 18.43
C LYS A 86 -6.03 49.11 19.81
N ASN A 87 -7.35 49.08 19.87
CA ASN A 87 -8.12 49.27 21.07
C ASN A 87 -8.53 47.95 21.76
N GLY A 88 -8.16 46.82 21.19
CA GLY A 88 -8.49 45.49 21.71
C GLY A 88 -9.85 44.93 21.26
N ASP A 89 -10.59 45.62 20.33
CA ASP A 89 -11.87 45.13 19.85
C ASP A 89 -11.68 44.16 18.68
N PRO A 90 -12.47 43.07 18.61
CA PRO A 90 -12.39 42.12 17.50
C PRO A 90 -12.83 42.77 16.18
N THR A 91 -11.99 42.69 15.15
CA THR A 91 -12.24 43.30 13.83
C THR A 91 -12.62 42.31 12.76
N GLY A 92 -12.41 41.01 13.02
CA GLY A 92 -12.72 39.95 12.06
C GLY A 92 -11.90 38.67 12.33
N GLU A 93 -12.09 37.67 11.48
CA GLU A 93 -11.32 36.43 11.50
C GLU A 93 -10.36 36.36 10.30
N ARG A 94 -9.17 35.86 10.54
CA ARG A 94 -8.17 35.61 9.54
C ARG A 94 -7.83 34.11 9.50
N ASN A 95 -7.78 33.53 8.31
CA ASN A 95 -7.28 32.16 8.14
C ASN A 95 -5.80 32.08 8.52
N LEU A 96 -5.45 31.08 9.31
CA LEU A 96 -4.08 30.74 9.65
C LEU A 96 -3.24 30.38 8.42
N THR A 97 -1.96 30.62 8.49
CA THR A 97 -0.98 30.12 7.50
C THR A 97 -0.84 28.61 7.64
N VAL A 98 -0.26 27.95 6.62
CA VAL A 98 -0.02 26.49 6.69
C VAL A 98 0.88 26.13 7.86
N ASP A 99 1.90 26.94 8.13
CA ASP A 99 2.85 26.67 9.21
C ASP A 99 2.21 26.90 10.57
N ALA A 100 1.39 27.93 10.72
CA ALA A 100 0.60 28.14 11.94
C ALA A 100 -0.39 26.98 12.20
N ILE A 101 -1.07 26.46 11.17
CA ILE A 101 -1.94 25.28 11.34
C ILE A 101 -1.14 24.05 11.76
N LYS A 102 0.06 23.83 11.21
CA LYS A 102 0.94 22.74 11.63
C LYS A 102 1.36 22.84 13.09
N GLU A 103 1.72 24.03 13.52
CA GLU A 103 2.10 24.34 14.91
C GLU A 103 0.91 24.12 15.85
N GLU A 104 -0.29 24.58 15.48
CA GLU A 104 -1.50 24.34 16.26
C GLU A 104 -1.83 22.85 16.37
N ILE A 105 -1.72 22.08 15.27
CA ILE A 105 -1.90 20.62 15.32
C ILE A 105 -0.86 19.99 16.24
N ALA A 106 0.42 20.35 16.10
CA ALA A 106 1.49 19.77 16.92
C ALA A 106 1.37 20.12 18.41
N ALA A 107 0.85 21.31 18.73
CA ALA A 107 0.63 21.75 20.10
C ALA A 107 -0.59 21.06 20.78
N ASN A 108 -1.60 20.69 20.00
CA ASN A 108 -2.86 20.12 20.52
C ASN A 108 -2.96 18.60 20.34
N CYS A 109 -2.03 17.95 19.61
CA CYS A 109 -2.00 16.50 19.38
C CYS A 109 -0.90 15.83 20.20
N SER A 110 -1.27 14.76 20.91
CA SER A 110 -0.37 13.94 21.72
C SER A 110 -0.92 12.52 21.82
N ASP A 111 -0.60 11.79 22.88
CA ASP A 111 -1.21 10.51 23.20
C ASP A 111 -2.74 10.58 23.11
N GLY A 112 -3.34 9.57 22.47
CA GLY A 112 -4.79 9.55 22.22
C GLY A 112 -5.21 10.22 20.91
N THR A 113 -4.28 10.75 20.10
CA THR A 113 -4.57 11.23 18.75
C THR A 113 -4.20 10.20 17.69
N LEU A 114 -5.09 10.00 16.70
CA LEU A 114 -4.91 9.05 15.61
C LEU A 114 -5.02 9.74 14.26
N LEU A 115 -4.02 9.58 13.41
CA LEU A 115 -4.04 10.03 12.02
C LEU A 115 -4.08 8.86 11.05
N ILE A 116 -5.11 8.78 10.21
CA ILE A 116 -5.27 7.73 9.19
C ILE A 116 -5.05 8.33 7.81
N LEU A 117 -4.07 7.80 7.07
CA LEU A 117 -3.59 8.34 5.80
C LEU A 117 -3.68 7.28 4.67
N PRO A 118 -4.82 7.21 3.94
CA PRO A 118 -5.09 6.14 2.96
C PRO A 118 -4.16 6.08 1.75
N GLU A 119 -3.42 7.15 1.44
CA GLU A 119 -2.54 7.24 0.27
C GLU A 119 -1.14 7.74 0.63
N ALA A 120 -0.41 6.97 1.45
CA ALA A 120 0.91 7.35 1.96
C ALA A 120 1.96 7.61 0.85
N LYS A 121 1.84 6.98 -0.32
CA LYS A 121 2.73 7.21 -1.47
C LYS A 121 2.73 8.65 -1.98
N ARG A 122 1.68 9.42 -1.70
CA ARG A 122 1.54 10.82 -2.13
C ARG A 122 2.12 11.82 -1.12
N LEU A 123 2.45 11.38 0.10
CA LEU A 123 2.98 12.26 1.13
C LEU A 123 4.33 12.84 0.70
N THR A 124 4.43 14.16 0.73
CA THR A 124 5.68 14.87 0.46
C THR A 124 6.66 14.66 1.60
N THR A 125 7.97 14.88 1.35
CA THR A 125 9.01 14.79 2.37
C THR A 125 8.71 15.68 3.59
N SER A 126 8.24 16.92 3.35
CA SER A 126 7.88 17.84 4.44
C SER A 126 6.73 17.33 5.31
N ILE A 127 5.72 16.65 4.71
CA ILE A 127 4.62 16.07 5.48
C ILE A 127 5.12 14.86 6.28
N ARG A 128 6.03 14.04 5.73
CA ARG A 128 6.58 12.89 6.44
C ARG A 128 7.42 13.30 7.66
N TYR A 129 8.27 14.33 7.55
CA TYR A 129 9.00 14.86 8.70
C TYR A 129 8.07 15.44 9.77
N TRP A 130 7.02 16.15 9.36
CA TRP A 130 6.01 16.61 10.31
C TRP A 130 5.27 15.45 11.00
N LEU A 131 5.01 14.34 10.30
CA LEU A 131 4.44 13.13 10.91
C LEU A 131 5.43 12.44 11.86
N GLU A 132 6.72 12.45 11.54
CA GLU A 132 7.79 11.95 12.42
C GLU A 132 7.81 12.73 13.74
N ASP A 133 7.75 14.06 13.68
CA ASP A 133 7.63 14.91 14.87
C ASP A 133 6.38 14.59 15.71
N LEU A 134 5.22 14.37 15.06
CA LEU A 134 4.00 14.00 15.75
C LEU A 134 4.08 12.60 16.38
N MET A 135 4.66 11.63 15.70
CA MET A 135 4.88 10.28 16.24
C MET A 135 5.80 10.31 17.46
N ALA A 136 6.84 11.16 17.44
CA ALA A 136 7.70 11.38 18.59
C ALA A 136 6.97 12.00 19.80
N ASN A 137 5.87 12.74 19.54
CA ASN A 137 4.98 13.30 20.56
C ASN A 137 3.83 12.34 20.98
N GLY A 138 3.85 11.07 20.57
CA GLY A 138 2.87 10.07 20.96
C GLY A 138 1.63 9.96 20.06
N VAL A 139 1.57 10.70 18.95
CA VAL A 139 0.49 10.56 17.97
C VAL A 139 0.63 9.24 17.22
N VAL A 140 -0.44 8.47 17.16
CA VAL A 140 -0.48 7.21 16.39
C VAL A 140 -0.82 7.51 14.93
N VAL A 141 -0.04 6.95 14.01
CA VAL A 141 -0.24 7.16 12.57
C VAL A 141 -0.48 5.84 11.86
N VAL A 142 -1.57 5.73 11.11
CA VAL A 142 -1.85 4.59 10.24
C VAL A 142 -1.74 5.03 8.79
N CYS A 143 -0.77 4.45 8.09
CA CYS A 143 -0.52 4.72 6.68
C CYS A 143 -0.92 3.54 5.80
N PHE A 144 -1.42 3.83 4.59
CA PHE A 144 -1.72 2.81 3.59
C PHE A 144 -0.87 3.03 2.34
N ALA A 145 -0.23 1.96 1.86
CA ALA A 145 0.61 1.99 0.66
C ALA A 145 0.51 0.68 -0.11
N ALA A 146 0.82 0.71 -1.42
CA ALA A 146 0.88 -0.53 -2.22
C ALA A 146 2.16 -1.33 -1.98
N ALA A 147 3.21 -0.69 -1.48
CA ALA A 147 4.47 -1.31 -1.08
C ALA A 147 5.13 -0.42 -0.02
N ASN A 148 5.94 -1.03 0.87
CA ASN A 148 6.69 -0.25 1.84
C ASN A 148 7.72 0.64 1.13
N PRO A 149 7.66 1.97 1.34
CA PRO A 149 8.65 2.89 0.77
C PRO A 149 10.07 2.68 1.31
N GLY A 150 10.23 1.98 2.45
CA GLY A 150 11.52 1.61 3.03
C GLY A 150 12.36 2.79 3.50
N ARG A 151 11.74 3.88 3.93
CA ARG A 151 12.40 5.12 4.36
C ARG A 151 11.56 5.91 5.35
N ASP A 152 12.22 6.83 6.07
CA ASP A 152 11.59 7.78 7.01
C ASP A 152 10.68 7.06 8.02
N ILE A 153 9.54 7.64 8.37
CA ILE A 153 8.54 7.12 9.30
C ILE A 153 8.10 5.67 9.03
N PHE A 154 8.17 5.21 7.76
CA PHE A 154 7.72 3.87 7.39
C PHE A 154 8.61 2.74 7.92
N LEU A 155 9.85 3.05 8.36
CA LEU A 155 10.76 2.06 8.98
C LEU A 155 10.38 1.75 10.43
N GLU A 156 9.73 2.68 11.10
CA GLU A 156 9.31 2.55 12.50
C GLU A 156 7.91 1.96 12.65
N MET A 157 7.11 1.99 11.57
CA MET A 157 5.75 1.48 11.58
C MET A 157 5.71 -0.05 11.55
N LEU A 158 4.77 -0.64 12.29
CA LEU A 158 4.45 -2.06 12.17
C LEU A 158 3.83 -2.32 10.80
N GLU A 159 4.41 -3.26 10.06
CA GLU A 159 3.96 -3.59 8.70
C GLU A 159 2.92 -4.70 8.73
N VAL A 160 1.79 -4.45 8.08
CA VAL A 160 0.67 -5.39 7.96
C VAL A 160 0.23 -5.45 6.51
N GLU A 161 0.21 -6.64 5.90
CA GLU A 161 -0.16 -6.82 4.49
C GLU A 161 -1.60 -7.35 4.35
N LEU A 162 -2.41 -6.65 3.52
CA LEU A 162 -3.77 -7.09 3.20
C LEU A 162 -3.73 -8.36 2.34
N GLU A 163 -4.44 -9.39 2.76
CA GLU A 163 -4.55 -10.61 1.97
C GLU A 163 -5.30 -10.38 0.64
N LEU A 164 -4.76 -10.98 -0.41
CA LEU A 164 -5.39 -10.95 -1.72
C LEU A 164 -6.73 -11.70 -1.70
N PRO A 165 -7.78 -11.16 -2.33
CA PRO A 165 -9.06 -11.84 -2.46
C PRO A 165 -8.94 -13.22 -3.10
N SER A 166 -9.85 -14.13 -2.75
CA SER A 166 -9.91 -15.45 -3.37
C SER A 166 -10.32 -15.37 -4.85
N ASP A 167 -9.88 -16.33 -5.64
CA ASP A 167 -10.29 -16.43 -7.06
C ASP A 167 -11.80 -16.54 -7.25
N ARG A 168 -12.49 -17.16 -6.28
CA ARG A 168 -13.95 -17.25 -6.24
C ARG A 168 -14.57 -15.87 -6.09
N HIS A 169 -14.07 -15.06 -5.16
CA HIS A 169 -14.56 -13.69 -4.96
C HIS A 169 -14.33 -12.80 -6.18
N ILE A 170 -13.16 -12.92 -6.84
CA ILE A 170 -12.91 -12.20 -8.09
C ILE A 170 -13.94 -12.57 -9.16
N ARG A 171 -14.27 -13.85 -9.28
CA ARG A 171 -15.30 -14.32 -10.23
C ARG A 171 -16.67 -13.74 -9.89
N GLU A 172 -17.07 -13.72 -8.64
CA GLU A 172 -18.33 -13.11 -8.18
C GLU A 172 -18.40 -11.60 -8.51
N VAL A 173 -17.28 -10.87 -8.33
CA VAL A 173 -17.18 -9.46 -8.74
C VAL A 173 -17.34 -9.31 -10.26
N MET A 174 -16.72 -10.19 -11.05
CA MET A 174 -16.84 -10.18 -12.52
C MET A 174 -18.27 -10.48 -12.96
N GLU A 175 -18.94 -11.45 -12.36
CA GLU A 175 -20.35 -11.79 -12.65
C GLU A 175 -21.30 -10.64 -12.30
N ALA A 176 -21.10 -10.01 -11.14
CA ALA A 176 -21.90 -8.87 -10.73
C ALA A 176 -21.73 -7.67 -11.69
N GLU A 177 -20.48 -7.39 -12.12
CA GLU A 177 -20.22 -6.31 -13.07
C GLU A 177 -20.75 -6.65 -14.49
N ALA A 178 -20.67 -7.92 -14.92
CA ALA A 178 -21.23 -8.37 -16.18
C ALA A 178 -22.77 -8.18 -16.22
N LYS A 179 -23.47 -8.53 -15.15
CA LYS A 179 -24.91 -8.27 -15.00
C LYS A 179 -25.24 -6.79 -15.09
N LYS A 180 -24.47 -5.92 -14.38
CA LYS A 180 -24.63 -4.45 -14.45
C LYS A 180 -24.39 -3.91 -15.86
N ALA A 181 -23.43 -4.49 -16.58
CA ALA A 181 -23.10 -4.09 -17.95
C ALA A 181 -24.07 -4.63 -19.00
N GLY A 182 -25.03 -5.50 -18.62
CA GLY A 182 -25.96 -6.16 -19.55
C GLY A 182 -25.30 -7.23 -20.42
N LEU A 183 -24.17 -7.84 -19.94
CA LEU A 183 -23.44 -8.88 -20.66
C LEU A 183 -23.85 -10.27 -20.14
N ASN A 184 -24.25 -11.13 -21.06
CA ASN A 184 -24.48 -12.55 -20.78
C ASN A 184 -23.20 -13.35 -21.06
N LEU A 185 -22.27 -13.36 -20.09
CA LEU A 185 -21.03 -14.12 -20.18
C LEU A 185 -21.24 -15.52 -19.59
N ASN A 186 -20.81 -16.55 -20.33
CA ASN A 186 -20.80 -17.91 -19.80
C ASN A 186 -19.59 -18.15 -18.89
N SER A 187 -19.65 -19.18 -18.07
CA SER A 187 -18.59 -19.52 -17.10
C SER A 187 -17.23 -19.74 -17.78
N SER A 188 -17.20 -20.28 -19.00
CA SER A 188 -15.97 -20.48 -19.77
C SER A 188 -15.33 -19.13 -20.17
N ARG A 189 -16.15 -18.15 -20.60
CA ARG A 189 -15.62 -16.81 -20.94
C ARG A 189 -15.13 -16.07 -19.71
N LEU A 190 -15.85 -16.16 -18.60
CA LEU A 190 -15.40 -15.58 -17.33
C LEU A 190 -14.08 -16.20 -16.86
N ALA A 191 -13.92 -17.52 -16.96
CA ALA A 191 -12.69 -18.21 -16.64
C ALA A 191 -11.52 -17.77 -17.55
N ALA A 192 -11.76 -17.52 -18.83
CA ALA A 192 -10.76 -17.02 -19.77
C ALA A 192 -10.34 -15.55 -19.48
N LEU A 193 -11.25 -14.75 -18.93
CA LEU A 193 -11.00 -13.35 -18.59
C LEU A 193 -10.37 -13.17 -17.20
N GLN A 194 -10.60 -14.11 -16.28
CA GLN A 194 -10.14 -14.02 -14.90
C GLN A 194 -8.62 -13.79 -14.75
N PRO A 195 -7.73 -14.44 -15.54
CA PRO A 195 -6.29 -14.17 -15.48
C PRO A 195 -5.91 -12.72 -15.77
N LEU A 196 -6.70 -11.99 -16.57
CA LEU A 196 -6.46 -10.57 -16.86
C LEU A 196 -6.75 -9.68 -15.65
N ALA A 197 -7.66 -10.09 -14.78
CA ALA A 197 -8.00 -9.40 -13.54
C ALA A 197 -7.02 -9.74 -12.40
N GLY A 198 -6.37 -10.88 -12.46
CA GLY A 198 -5.61 -11.40 -11.34
C GLY A 198 -6.50 -11.57 -10.11
N ARG A 199 -6.00 -11.17 -8.96
CA ARG A 199 -6.74 -11.18 -7.68
C ARG A 199 -7.14 -9.78 -7.22
N ASN A 200 -7.33 -8.85 -8.17
CA ASN A 200 -7.67 -7.46 -7.89
C ASN A 200 -9.12 -7.14 -8.31
N PRO A 201 -10.04 -6.80 -7.38
CA PRO A 201 -11.44 -6.52 -7.68
C PRO A 201 -11.65 -5.33 -8.63
N MET A 202 -10.78 -4.31 -8.59
CA MET A 202 -10.86 -3.17 -9.49
C MET A 202 -10.52 -3.57 -10.93
N LEU A 203 -9.47 -4.38 -11.09
CA LEU A 203 -9.10 -4.91 -12.41
C LEU A 203 -10.17 -5.87 -12.94
N ALA A 204 -10.80 -6.67 -12.08
CA ALA A 204 -11.93 -7.52 -12.45
C ALA A 204 -13.08 -6.73 -13.09
N ARG A 205 -13.47 -5.61 -12.47
CA ARG A 205 -14.48 -4.70 -13.04
C ARG A 205 -14.01 -4.07 -14.37
N LYS A 206 -12.73 -3.66 -14.44
CA LYS A 206 -12.14 -3.09 -15.67
C LYS A 206 -12.14 -4.09 -16.81
N VAL A 207 -11.78 -5.35 -16.56
CA VAL A 207 -11.77 -6.43 -17.56
C VAL A 207 -13.18 -6.65 -18.15
N ILE A 208 -14.22 -6.65 -17.32
CA ILE A 208 -15.61 -6.78 -17.81
C ILE A 208 -16.05 -5.56 -18.65
N ARG A 209 -15.67 -4.36 -18.24
CA ARG A 209 -15.94 -3.15 -19.04
C ARG A 209 -15.22 -3.16 -20.39
N ASN A 210 -13.96 -3.62 -20.38
CA ASN A 210 -13.19 -3.81 -21.62
C ASN A 210 -13.82 -4.88 -22.51
N GLU A 211 -14.37 -5.96 -21.94
CA GLU A 211 -15.08 -7.01 -22.70
C GLU A 211 -16.30 -6.44 -23.41
N LYS A 212 -17.09 -5.59 -22.72
CA LYS A 212 -18.23 -4.90 -23.33
C LYS A 212 -17.84 -4.06 -24.54
N LEU A 213 -16.64 -3.49 -24.53
CA LEU A 213 -16.11 -2.65 -25.62
C LEU A 213 -15.29 -3.45 -26.64
N GLY A 214 -15.16 -4.77 -26.49
CA GLY A 214 -14.36 -5.62 -27.37
C GLY A 214 -12.85 -5.39 -27.30
N LEU A 215 -12.36 -4.75 -26.21
CA LEU A 215 -10.97 -4.36 -26.07
C LEU A 215 -10.05 -5.47 -25.51
N ASN A 216 -10.62 -6.58 -25.01
CA ASN A 216 -9.81 -7.65 -24.40
C ASN A 216 -9.10 -8.57 -25.41
N LYS A 217 -9.35 -8.45 -26.71
CA LYS A 217 -8.76 -9.34 -27.73
C LYS A 217 -7.23 -9.25 -27.81
N GLN A 218 -6.65 -8.15 -27.34
CA GLN A 218 -5.20 -7.90 -27.30
C GLN A 218 -4.70 -7.56 -25.88
N ALA A 219 -5.55 -7.68 -24.87
CA ALA A 219 -5.19 -7.28 -23.52
C ALA A 219 -4.14 -8.23 -22.92
N LYS A 220 -3.03 -7.67 -22.47
CA LYS A 220 -2.06 -8.36 -21.60
C LYS A 220 -2.51 -8.21 -20.14
N PRO A 221 -2.22 -9.19 -19.26
CA PRO A 221 -2.46 -9.03 -17.82
C PRO A 221 -1.77 -7.76 -17.29
N GLU A 222 -2.55 -6.86 -16.69
CA GLU A 222 -2.00 -5.60 -16.13
C GLU A 222 -1.45 -5.79 -14.70
N HIS A 223 -1.80 -6.91 -14.05
CA HIS A 223 -1.24 -7.23 -12.75
C HIS A 223 0.11 -7.92 -12.96
N THR A 224 1.12 -7.38 -12.37
CA THR A 224 2.39 -8.06 -12.19
C THR A 224 2.26 -9.00 -11.00
N GLN A 225 1.93 -10.26 -11.25
CA GLN A 225 2.25 -11.29 -10.30
C GLN A 225 3.77 -11.29 -10.20
N TYR A 226 4.30 -10.76 -9.10
CA TYR A 226 5.73 -10.88 -8.79
C TYR A 226 6.01 -12.34 -8.45
N VAL A 227 6.11 -13.18 -9.50
CA VAL A 227 6.78 -14.44 -9.36
C VAL A 227 8.25 -14.09 -9.14
N VAL A 228 8.77 -14.41 -7.97
CA VAL A 228 10.19 -14.24 -7.66
C VAL A 228 10.94 -15.23 -8.52
N VAL A 229 11.19 -14.88 -9.78
CA VAL A 229 11.85 -15.74 -10.77
C VAL A 229 13.34 -15.84 -10.48
N MET A 230 13.90 -14.85 -9.78
CA MET A 230 15.35 -14.74 -9.54
C MET A 230 15.94 -15.94 -8.77
N PRO A 231 15.35 -16.44 -7.67
CA PRO A 231 15.83 -17.65 -6.99
C PRO A 231 15.85 -18.87 -7.88
N VAL A 232 14.88 -19.00 -8.80
CA VAL A 232 14.80 -20.12 -9.73
C VAL A 232 15.93 -20.05 -10.76
N ILE A 233 16.20 -18.85 -11.30
CA ILE A 233 17.33 -18.63 -12.23
C ILE A 233 18.66 -18.91 -11.52
N ILE A 234 18.84 -18.42 -10.30
CA ILE A 234 20.04 -18.64 -9.49
C ILE A 234 20.22 -20.15 -9.23
N ALA A 235 19.18 -20.86 -8.79
CA ALA A 235 19.22 -22.30 -8.57
C ALA A 235 19.57 -23.07 -9.85
N MET A 236 19.01 -22.66 -11.00
CA MET A 236 19.33 -23.24 -12.30
C MET A 236 20.81 -23.02 -12.67
N LEU A 237 21.35 -21.83 -12.47
CA LEU A 237 22.77 -21.55 -12.74
C LEU A 237 23.71 -22.31 -11.80
N PHE A 238 23.34 -22.47 -10.52
CA PHE A 238 24.12 -23.30 -9.60
C PHE A 238 24.09 -24.80 -9.96
N SER A 239 22.97 -25.29 -10.53
CA SER A 239 22.92 -26.69 -11.01
C SER A 239 23.95 -26.99 -12.12
N PHE A 240 24.31 -25.97 -12.93
CA PHE A 240 25.41 -26.10 -13.89
C PHE A 240 26.80 -26.24 -13.24
N ALA A 241 26.94 -25.94 -11.94
CA ALA A 241 28.19 -26.31 -11.24
C ALA A 241 28.44 -27.79 -11.24
N VAL A 242 27.38 -28.62 -11.23
CA VAL A 242 27.51 -30.11 -11.38
C VAL A 242 28.12 -30.46 -12.71
N VAL A 243 27.76 -29.77 -13.81
CA VAL A 243 28.30 -29.95 -15.14
C VAL A 243 29.82 -29.71 -15.16
N ARG A 244 30.33 -28.79 -14.37
CA ARG A 244 31.77 -28.56 -14.19
C ARG A 244 32.48 -29.77 -13.62
N PHE A 245 31.92 -30.45 -12.62
CA PHE A 245 32.48 -31.63 -12.02
C PHE A 245 32.47 -32.81 -13.00
N VAL A 246 31.40 -32.96 -13.80
CA VAL A 246 31.33 -33.95 -14.88
C VAL A 246 32.41 -33.68 -15.94
N GLY A 247 32.60 -32.42 -16.32
CA GLY A 247 33.65 -32.00 -17.24
C GLY A 247 35.05 -32.35 -16.74
N LEU A 248 35.28 -32.21 -15.44
CA LEU A 248 36.54 -32.54 -14.77
C LEU A 248 36.77 -34.05 -14.76
N GLY A 249 35.73 -34.85 -14.44
CA GLY A 249 35.80 -36.31 -14.41
C GLY A 249 35.94 -36.96 -15.79
N THR A 250 35.39 -36.34 -16.83
CA THR A 250 35.45 -36.83 -18.22
C THR A 250 36.60 -36.24 -19.05
N GLY A 251 37.38 -35.31 -18.47
CA GLY A 251 38.47 -34.61 -19.18
C GLY A 251 37.96 -33.64 -20.25
N ASN A 252 36.65 -33.32 -20.29
CA ASN A 252 36.06 -32.45 -21.30
C ASN A 252 36.20 -30.95 -20.86
N LYS A 253 37.19 -30.28 -21.46
CA LYS A 253 37.49 -28.85 -21.17
C LYS A 253 36.33 -27.93 -21.46
N GLY A 254 35.49 -28.22 -22.45
CA GLY A 254 34.31 -27.40 -22.78
C GLY A 254 33.27 -27.41 -21.65
N LEU A 255 32.90 -28.56 -21.13
CA LEU A 255 31.97 -28.71 -20.01
C LEU A 255 32.51 -28.04 -18.72
N TYR A 256 33.83 -28.20 -18.48
CA TYR A 256 34.46 -27.56 -17.32
C TYR A 256 34.37 -26.01 -17.36
N ILE A 257 34.67 -25.42 -18.52
CA ILE A 257 34.62 -23.96 -18.72
C ILE A 257 33.18 -23.47 -18.62
N THR A 258 32.22 -24.11 -19.30
CA THR A 258 30.81 -23.73 -19.28
C THR A 258 30.24 -23.78 -17.87
N GLY A 259 30.47 -24.83 -17.10
CA GLY A 259 30.04 -24.93 -15.72
C GLY A 259 30.67 -23.88 -14.81
N GLY A 260 31.93 -23.49 -15.07
CA GLY A 260 32.61 -22.41 -14.35
C GLY A 260 32.00 -21.03 -14.62
N VAL A 261 31.71 -20.71 -15.87
CA VAL A 261 31.07 -19.44 -16.26
C VAL A 261 29.66 -19.34 -15.64
N CYS A 262 28.86 -20.41 -15.71
CA CYS A 262 27.53 -20.42 -15.10
C CYS A 262 27.57 -20.21 -13.57
N LEU A 263 28.57 -20.80 -12.90
CA LEU A 263 28.73 -20.62 -11.45
C LEU A 263 29.07 -19.16 -11.09
N VAL A 264 29.98 -18.55 -11.83
CA VAL A 264 30.34 -17.11 -11.63
C VAL A 264 29.14 -16.20 -11.92
N ALA A 265 28.39 -16.46 -12.98
CA ALA A 265 27.18 -15.73 -13.32
C ALA A 265 26.12 -15.87 -12.22
N GLY A 266 25.93 -17.07 -11.67
CA GLY A 266 25.02 -17.31 -10.54
C GLY A 266 25.39 -16.51 -9.29
N MET A 267 26.68 -16.47 -8.93
CA MET A 267 27.17 -15.66 -7.81
C MET A 267 26.99 -14.15 -8.06
N ALA A 268 27.27 -13.68 -9.28
CA ALA A 268 27.10 -12.26 -9.62
C ALA A 268 25.61 -11.84 -9.54
N LEU A 269 24.69 -12.66 -10.03
CA LEU A 269 23.25 -12.40 -9.92
C LEU A 269 22.76 -12.41 -8.47
N GLN A 270 23.25 -13.35 -7.66
CA GLN A 270 22.97 -13.38 -6.23
C GLN A 270 23.43 -12.09 -5.52
N GLN A 271 24.64 -11.62 -5.83
CA GLN A 271 25.18 -10.39 -5.27
C GLN A 271 24.35 -9.17 -5.69
N LEU A 272 23.90 -9.10 -6.96
CA LEU A 272 23.04 -8.04 -7.47
C LEU A 272 21.68 -8.04 -6.77
N GLU A 273 21.11 -9.20 -6.46
CA GLU A 273 19.87 -9.31 -5.71
C GLU A 273 20.03 -8.78 -4.28
N TYR A 274 21.11 -9.14 -3.59
CA TYR A 274 21.44 -8.58 -2.27
C TYR A 274 21.58 -7.06 -2.30
N MET A 275 22.27 -6.49 -3.29
CA MET A 275 22.40 -5.03 -3.44
C MET A 275 21.05 -4.36 -3.74
N ARG A 276 20.17 -5.01 -4.50
CA ARG A 276 18.83 -4.50 -4.82
C ARG A 276 17.92 -4.47 -3.59
N VAL A 277 17.99 -5.50 -2.75
CA VAL A 277 17.29 -5.57 -1.46
C VAL A 277 17.87 -4.54 -0.48
N ALA A 278 19.18 -4.39 -0.42
CA ALA A 278 19.83 -3.38 0.41
C ALA A 278 19.45 -1.95 -0.01
N ARG A 279 19.43 -1.64 -1.32
CA ARG A 279 18.94 -0.36 -1.84
C ARG A 279 17.49 -0.06 -1.48
N LYS A 280 16.60 -1.05 -1.57
CA LYS A 280 15.20 -0.91 -1.11
C LYS A 280 15.12 -0.60 0.39
N ARG A 281 15.99 -1.18 1.20
CA ARG A 281 16.06 -0.91 2.65
C ARG A 281 16.66 0.47 2.98
N LEU A 282 17.54 0.99 2.12
CA LEU A 282 18.20 2.29 2.30
C LEU A 282 17.45 3.46 1.64
N GLY A 283 16.27 3.23 1.06
CA GLY A 283 15.43 4.30 0.53
C GLY A 283 15.93 4.96 -0.77
N ALA A 284 16.77 4.28 -1.55
CA ALA A 284 17.25 4.74 -2.86
C ALA A 284 16.42 4.17 -4.02
#